data_b7e65a0b379d9d2b38c467963f9fc7f2
#
_entry.id   b7e65a0b379d9d2b38c467963f9fc7f2
#
_cell.length_a   1.000
_cell.length_b   1.000
_cell.length_c   1.000
_cell.angle_alpha   90.00
_cell.angle_beta   90.00
_cell.angle_gamma   90.00
#
_symmetry.space_group_name_H-M   'P 1'
#
loop_
_entity.id
_entity.type
_entity.pdbx_description
1 polymer ?
#
loop_
_entity_poly.entity_id
_entity_poly.type
_entity_poly.pdbx_seq_one_letter_code
_entity_poly.pdbx_strand_id
1 'polypeptide(L)'
;FFFAMPGMEVFVRYVMPYLPDWVVRWLLRRVLHYSARQLASRDWPQKELRFADCTRQMENIAVDTAAANQQHYEVPTAFFTPFLGNRMKYSSCEWEGSRDTLNAAEDRTLDRYLSHMDIEAGDVRRVLDMGCGWGSFSLYAAKKYPQIQFVCFSNSSTQIAFIKSQALELGITNLKPVKLDINNLSMDALQESEPFDRVVAIESLEHSKNYEEIFQRVTRLLTPSGMCFFQLLCHREYSYPMQDDSWMGRNFFTGGVIPSTKLFYLFTKNLVVEKQWVIKGTHYKYTLDAWLERMYKVKSQLMKALTDDGCKDPIYEFEKWRMFHLMCAESFGLNRGQEWMVTYLLMKPRRAPE
;
A
#
# COMPACT_ATOMS: atom_id res chain seq x y z
N PHE A 1 7.26 16.15 9.80
CA PHE A 1 7.17 17.58 9.41
C PHE A 1 5.97 17.88 8.50
N PHE A 2 5.52 16.92 7.71
CA PHE A 2 4.55 17.17 6.63
C PHE A 2 3.12 17.47 7.09
N PHE A 3 2.70 16.95 8.22
CA PHE A 3 1.29 16.89 8.60
C PHE A 3 1.04 17.37 10.05
N ALA A 4 2.06 17.91 10.69
CA ALA A 4 1.94 18.54 12.02
C ALA A 4 1.46 20.00 11.90
N MET A 5 0.34 20.24 11.18
CA MET A 5 -0.30 21.56 11.19
C MET A 5 -1.24 21.64 12.38
N PRO A 6 -0.96 22.49 13.37
CA PRO A 6 -1.93 22.78 14.43
C PRO A 6 -3.24 23.25 13.81
N GLY A 7 -4.37 22.69 14.25
CA GLY A 7 -5.70 23.07 13.74
C GLY A 7 -6.16 22.35 12.47
N MET A 8 -5.43 21.36 11.93
CA MET A 8 -5.87 20.61 10.75
C MET A 8 -7.23 19.94 10.96
N GLU A 9 -7.48 19.42 12.16
CA GLU A 9 -8.77 18.84 12.53
C GLU A 9 -9.91 19.86 12.40
N VAL A 10 -9.68 21.05 12.95
CA VAL A 10 -10.64 22.19 12.87
C VAL A 10 -10.83 22.62 11.43
N PHE A 11 -9.76 22.69 10.64
CA PHE A 11 -9.83 23.02 9.22
C PHE A 11 -10.67 22.02 8.44
N VAL A 12 -10.40 20.73 8.59
CA VAL A 12 -11.13 19.66 7.89
C VAL A 12 -12.59 19.63 8.26
N ARG A 13 -12.92 19.85 9.54
CA ARG A 13 -14.30 19.80 10.05
C ARG A 13 -15.12 21.03 9.69
N TYR A 14 -14.57 22.24 9.81
CA TYR A 14 -15.35 23.48 9.80
C TYR A 14 -15.06 24.41 8.60
N VAL A 15 -13.95 24.22 7.91
CA VAL A 15 -13.54 25.12 6.82
C VAL A 15 -13.60 24.41 5.46
N MET A 16 -13.03 23.23 5.40
CA MET A 16 -12.88 22.48 4.15
C MET A 16 -14.21 22.15 3.45
N PRO A 17 -15.34 21.86 4.13
CA PRO A 17 -16.63 21.60 3.46
C PRO A 17 -17.11 22.75 2.55
N TYR A 18 -16.67 23.98 2.82
CA TYR A 18 -17.06 25.18 2.06
C TYR A 18 -16.04 25.60 1.00
N LEU A 19 -14.90 24.90 0.92
CA LEU A 19 -13.83 25.21 -0.04
C LEU A 19 -13.89 24.30 -1.27
N PRO A 20 -13.79 24.86 -2.48
CA PRO A 20 -13.61 24.03 -3.67
C PRO A 20 -12.21 23.40 -3.69
N ASP A 21 -12.09 22.24 -4.32
CA ASP A 21 -10.83 21.45 -4.35
C ASP A 21 -9.63 22.25 -4.84
N TRP A 22 -9.79 23.12 -5.82
CA TRP A 22 -8.68 23.88 -6.36
C TRP A 22 -8.02 24.81 -5.32
N VAL A 23 -8.79 25.34 -4.35
CA VAL A 23 -8.27 26.15 -3.24
C VAL A 23 -7.50 25.24 -2.29
N VAL A 24 -8.09 24.11 -1.88
CA VAL A 24 -7.43 23.14 -0.99
C VAL A 24 -6.12 22.62 -1.61
N ARG A 25 -6.15 22.26 -2.90
CA ARG A 25 -4.96 21.82 -3.64
C ARG A 25 -3.87 22.92 -3.71
N TRP A 26 -4.27 24.16 -3.91
CA TRP A 26 -3.33 25.29 -3.93
C TRP A 26 -2.63 25.45 -2.57
N LEU A 27 -3.38 25.39 -1.46
CA LEU A 27 -2.83 25.43 -0.11
C LEU A 27 -1.89 24.26 0.14
N LEU A 28 -2.33 23.06 -0.19
CA LEU A 28 -1.53 21.83 -0.03
C LEU A 28 -0.20 21.92 -0.79
N ARG A 29 -0.19 22.35 -2.05
CA ARG A 29 1.05 22.53 -2.83
C ARG A 29 2.04 23.46 -2.15
N ARG A 30 1.60 24.55 -1.52
CA ARG A 30 2.48 25.46 -0.77
C ARG A 30 3.14 24.76 0.40
N VAL A 31 2.35 24.03 1.18
CA VAL A 31 2.86 23.24 2.31
C VAL A 31 3.82 22.15 1.82
N LEU A 32 3.45 21.42 0.78
CA LEU A 32 4.24 20.34 0.20
C LEU A 32 5.61 20.81 -0.31
N HIS A 33 5.66 21.95 -1.03
CA HIS A 33 6.92 22.54 -1.46
C HIS A 33 7.84 22.95 -0.28
N TYR A 34 7.24 23.51 0.77
CA TYR A 34 8.00 23.85 1.98
C TYR A 34 8.57 22.59 2.64
N SER A 35 7.77 21.57 2.80
CA SER A 35 8.19 20.33 3.45
C SER A 35 9.22 19.53 2.65
N ALA A 36 9.09 19.49 1.32
CA ALA A 36 10.12 18.87 0.47
C ALA A 36 11.49 19.56 0.61
N ARG A 37 11.49 20.89 0.76
CA ARG A 37 12.73 21.63 1.06
C ARG A 37 13.31 21.32 2.43
N GLN A 38 12.46 21.08 3.44
CA GLN A 38 12.91 20.72 4.79
C GLN A 38 13.49 19.30 4.85
N LEU A 39 13.00 18.38 4.01
CA LEU A 39 13.57 17.04 3.89
C LEU A 39 14.97 17.08 3.26
N ALA A 40 15.23 18.01 2.33
CA ALA A 40 16.51 18.11 1.62
C ALA A 40 17.67 18.39 2.60
N SER A 41 18.62 17.48 2.68
CA SER A 41 19.75 17.54 3.59
C SER A 41 21.03 17.07 2.90
N ARG A 42 22.16 17.75 3.14
CA ARG A 42 23.47 17.38 2.57
C ARG A 42 24.05 16.12 3.21
N ASP A 43 23.70 15.82 4.45
CA ASP A 43 24.15 14.63 5.20
C ASP A 43 23.20 13.43 5.02
N TRP A 44 22.42 13.47 3.95
CA TRP A 44 21.42 12.47 3.62
C TRP A 44 21.96 11.02 3.60
N PRO A 45 23.10 10.66 2.99
CA PRO A 45 23.56 9.27 2.99
C PRO A 45 23.76 8.71 4.41
N GLN A 46 24.26 9.51 5.34
CA GLN A 46 24.45 9.12 6.73
C GLN A 46 23.12 8.97 7.47
N LYS A 47 22.12 9.81 7.14
CA LYS A 47 20.76 9.70 7.70
C LYS A 47 20.08 8.42 7.25
N GLU A 48 20.22 8.04 5.99
CA GLU A 48 19.66 6.81 5.43
C GLU A 48 20.27 5.56 6.09
N LEU A 49 21.58 5.54 6.24
CA LEU A 49 22.26 4.43 6.95
C LEU A 49 21.79 4.33 8.40
N ARG A 50 21.72 5.45 9.14
CA ARG A 50 21.19 5.47 10.51
C ARG A 50 19.74 5.03 10.58
N PHE A 51 18.90 5.44 9.62
CA PHE A 51 17.52 5.01 9.53
C PHE A 51 17.44 3.49 9.36
N ALA A 52 18.22 2.91 8.44
CA ALA A 52 18.27 1.47 8.24
C ALA A 52 18.76 0.73 9.50
N ASP A 53 19.77 1.26 10.20
CA ASP A 53 20.26 0.66 11.45
C ASP A 53 19.24 0.72 12.58
N CYS A 54 18.53 1.84 12.72
CA CYS A 54 17.43 1.95 13.69
C CYS A 54 16.30 0.95 13.40
N THR A 55 15.94 0.75 12.14
CA THR A 55 14.89 -0.20 11.77
C THR A 55 15.29 -1.65 12.03
N ARG A 56 16.57 -2.02 11.84
CA ARG A 56 17.10 -3.37 12.19
C ARG A 56 17.02 -3.70 13.68
N GLN A 57 17.05 -2.69 14.54
CA GLN A 57 17.03 -2.87 15.99
C GLN A 57 15.60 -2.97 16.56
N MET A 58 14.58 -2.83 15.73
CA MET A 58 13.20 -2.94 16.17
C MET A 58 12.85 -4.40 16.46
N GLU A 59 12.19 -4.64 17.60
CA GLU A 59 11.79 -5.98 18.03
C GLU A 59 10.70 -6.56 17.11
N ASN A 60 9.72 -5.75 16.76
CA ASN A 60 8.58 -6.16 15.92
C ASN A 60 8.78 -5.75 14.45
N ILE A 61 8.27 -6.57 13.53
CA ILE A 61 8.20 -6.26 12.10
C ILE A 61 7.33 -5.02 11.88
N ALA A 62 6.14 -5.00 12.45
CA ALA A 62 5.21 -3.89 12.38
C ALA A 62 4.77 -3.47 13.78
N VAL A 63 4.63 -2.16 13.99
CA VAL A 63 4.17 -1.55 15.24
C VAL A 63 2.74 -1.06 15.02
N ASP A 64 1.91 -1.14 16.07
CA ASP A 64 0.53 -0.65 16.05
C ASP A 64 -0.36 -1.23 14.93
N THR A 65 -0.14 -2.53 14.58
CA THR A 65 -0.92 -3.22 13.56
C THR A 65 -2.43 -3.17 13.82
N ALA A 66 -2.84 -3.14 15.09
CA ALA A 66 -4.24 -2.98 15.49
C ALA A 66 -4.76 -1.56 15.18
N ALA A 67 -3.97 -0.50 15.47
CA ALA A 67 -4.35 0.88 15.20
C ALA A 67 -4.40 1.16 13.68
N ALA A 68 -3.41 0.67 12.93
CA ALA A 68 -3.41 0.77 11.47
C ALA A 68 -4.64 0.04 10.85
N ASN A 69 -5.02 -1.10 11.41
CA ASN A 69 -6.21 -1.83 10.99
C ASN A 69 -7.49 -1.00 11.28
N GLN A 70 -7.57 -0.39 12.46
CA GLN A 70 -8.69 0.44 12.87
C GLN A 70 -8.85 1.68 11.98
N GLN A 71 -7.78 2.33 11.59
CA GLN A 71 -7.78 3.55 10.77
C GLN A 71 -8.21 3.31 9.32
N HIS A 72 -7.79 2.20 8.71
CA HIS A 72 -8.03 1.93 7.28
C HIS A 72 -9.12 0.89 7.03
N TYR A 73 -9.40 -0.02 7.95
CA TYR A 73 -10.17 -1.23 7.67
C TYR A 73 -11.38 -1.46 8.57
N GLU A 74 -11.57 -0.62 9.59
CA GLU A 74 -12.84 -0.56 10.35
C GLU A 74 -13.89 0.36 9.70
N VAL A 75 -13.52 1.06 8.61
CA VAL A 75 -14.52 1.68 7.73
C VAL A 75 -15.24 0.55 6.96
N PRO A 76 -16.59 0.56 6.91
CA PRO A 76 -17.33 -0.54 6.33
C PRO A 76 -16.97 -0.78 4.86
N THR A 77 -16.97 -2.05 4.41
CA THR A 77 -16.75 -2.42 3.00
C THR A 77 -17.65 -1.61 2.05
N ALA A 78 -18.89 -1.34 2.48
CA ALA A 78 -19.87 -0.52 1.75
C ALA A 78 -19.40 0.93 1.49
N PHE A 79 -18.41 1.43 2.23
CA PHE A 79 -17.80 2.72 1.96
C PHE A 79 -16.78 2.63 0.81
N PHE A 80 -15.95 1.58 0.77
CA PHE A 80 -14.91 1.44 -0.26
C PHE A 80 -15.44 0.99 -1.62
N THR A 81 -16.37 0.03 -1.63
CA THR A 81 -16.89 -0.60 -2.85
C THR A 81 -17.39 0.40 -3.91
N PRO A 82 -18.09 1.50 -3.57
CA PRO A 82 -18.65 2.41 -4.59
C PRO A 82 -17.60 3.27 -5.31
N PHE A 83 -16.46 3.55 -4.69
CA PHE A 83 -15.49 4.46 -5.31
C PHE A 83 -14.21 3.78 -5.81
N LEU A 84 -13.84 2.62 -5.29
CA LEU A 84 -12.75 1.83 -5.87
C LEU A 84 -13.14 1.28 -7.24
N GLY A 85 -12.18 0.81 -8.00
CA GLY A 85 -12.44 0.15 -9.28
C GLY A 85 -12.96 -1.28 -9.12
N ASN A 86 -13.21 -1.93 -10.25
CA ASN A 86 -13.80 -3.28 -10.30
C ASN A 86 -12.95 -4.36 -9.62
N ARG A 87 -11.65 -4.10 -9.44
CA ARG A 87 -10.73 -5.01 -8.75
C ARG A 87 -10.58 -4.69 -7.27
N MET A 88 -11.25 -3.69 -6.75
CA MET A 88 -11.08 -3.24 -5.36
C MET A 88 -9.62 -2.95 -5.01
N LYS A 89 -8.85 -2.42 -5.98
CA LYS A 89 -7.42 -2.16 -5.82
C LYS A 89 -7.21 -0.85 -5.06
N TYR A 90 -6.91 -0.96 -3.76
CA TYR A 90 -6.62 0.18 -2.89
C TYR A 90 -5.10 0.45 -2.82
N SER A 91 -4.49 0.64 -3.98
CA SER A 91 -3.08 0.99 -4.18
C SER A 91 -2.88 1.63 -5.56
N SER A 92 -1.72 2.20 -5.84
CA SER A 92 -1.43 2.90 -7.09
C SER A 92 -1.64 2.03 -8.32
N CYS A 93 -2.19 2.62 -9.39
CA CYS A 93 -2.33 2.01 -10.71
C CYS A 93 -1.45 2.71 -11.74
N GLU A 94 -1.04 1.99 -12.79
CA GLU A 94 -0.33 2.56 -13.95
C GLU A 94 -1.33 3.01 -15.02
N TRP A 95 -1.19 4.26 -15.49
CA TRP A 95 -2.07 4.91 -16.45
C TRP A 95 -1.37 5.14 -17.79
N GLU A 96 -2.07 4.94 -18.90
CA GLU A 96 -1.53 5.16 -20.26
C GLU A 96 -1.87 6.54 -20.83
N GLY A 97 -2.45 7.41 -20.04
CA GLY A 97 -2.78 8.77 -20.44
C GLY A 97 -4.12 9.25 -19.94
N SER A 98 -4.55 10.43 -20.39
CA SER A 98 -5.73 11.12 -19.88
C SER A 98 -7.08 10.51 -20.29
N ARG A 99 -7.09 9.58 -21.25
CA ARG A 99 -8.30 8.88 -21.70
C ARG A 99 -8.50 7.53 -21.03
N ASP A 100 -7.56 7.13 -20.19
CA ASP A 100 -7.62 5.86 -19.49
C ASP A 100 -8.71 5.89 -18.40
N THR A 101 -9.19 4.71 -18.04
CA THR A 101 -10.17 4.56 -16.96
C THR A 101 -9.52 3.85 -15.77
N LEU A 102 -10.06 4.08 -14.56
CA LEU A 102 -9.57 3.40 -13.37
C LEU A 102 -9.58 1.88 -13.53
N ASN A 103 -10.64 1.31 -14.08
CA ASN A 103 -10.75 -0.14 -14.27
C ASN A 103 -9.69 -0.69 -15.23
N ALA A 104 -9.43 0.01 -16.34
CA ALA A 104 -8.37 -0.37 -17.28
C ALA A 104 -6.98 -0.23 -16.65
N ALA A 105 -6.76 0.81 -15.86
CA ALA A 105 -5.51 1.01 -15.13
C ALA A 105 -5.29 -0.07 -14.05
N GLU A 106 -6.35 -0.52 -13.35
CA GLU A 106 -6.28 -1.64 -12.42
C GLU A 106 -5.86 -2.94 -13.13
N ASP A 107 -6.57 -3.34 -14.20
CA ASP A 107 -6.28 -4.58 -14.94
C ASP A 107 -4.86 -4.58 -15.49
N ARG A 108 -4.45 -3.50 -16.13
CA ARG A 108 -3.08 -3.32 -16.67
C ARG A 108 -2.03 -3.44 -15.59
N THR A 109 -2.26 -2.84 -14.44
CA THR A 109 -1.30 -2.87 -13.34
C THR A 109 -1.14 -4.27 -12.77
N LEU A 110 -2.25 -4.99 -12.61
CA LEU A 110 -2.24 -6.38 -12.15
C LEU A 110 -1.53 -7.30 -13.17
N ASP A 111 -1.77 -7.11 -14.47
CA ASP A 111 -1.05 -7.84 -15.52
C ASP A 111 0.45 -7.53 -15.50
N ARG A 112 0.82 -6.27 -15.23
CA ARG A 112 2.23 -5.87 -15.09
C ARG A 112 2.93 -6.58 -13.93
N TYR A 113 2.26 -6.73 -12.78
CA TYR A 113 2.82 -7.49 -11.65
C TYR A 113 3.06 -8.95 -12.02
N LEU A 114 2.07 -9.59 -12.66
CA LEU A 114 2.19 -10.98 -13.11
C LEU A 114 3.37 -11.16 -14.10
N SER A 115 3.53 -10.22 -15.03
CA SER A 115 4.66 -10.21 -15.98
C SER A 115 6.01 -9.98 -15.27
N HIS A 116 6.09 -9.04 -14.32
CA HIS A 116 7.34 -8.78 -13.59
C HIS A 116 7.78 -9.95 -12.71
N MET A 117 6.83 -10.74 -12.23
CA MET A 117 7.08 -11.97 -11.45
C MET A 117 7.32 -13.19 -12.31
N ASP A 118 7.21 -13.06 -13.62
CA ASP A 118 7.34 -14.19 -14.57
C ASP A 118 6.45 -15.38 -14.16
N ILE A 119 5.16 -15.08 -13.93
CA ILE A 119 4.18 -16.09 -13.48
C ILE A 119 3.95 -17.15 -14.59
N GLU A 120 4.13 -16.79 -15.86
CA GLU A 120 3.90 -17.67 -17.00
C GLU A 120 5.10 -18.59 -17.32
N ALA A 121 6.18 -18.50 -16.54
CA ALA A 121 7.40 -19.31 -16.77
C ALA A 121 7.22 -20.85 -16.64
N GLY A 122 6.02 -21.30 -16.31
CA GLY A 122 5.61 -22.72 -16.35
C GLY A 122 6.01 -23.54 -15.11
N ASP A 123 6.89 -23.03 -14.27
CA ASP A 123 7.36 -23.66 -13.02
C ASP A 123 6.73 -23.10 -11.75
N VAL A 124 5.96 -22.00 -11.87
CA VAL A 124 5.27 -21.37 -10.73
C VAL A 124 4.03 -22.17 -10.36
N ARG A 125 3.99 -22.66 -9.13
CA ARG A 125 2.89 -23.45 -8.58
C ARG A 125 2.21 -22.80 -7.39
N ARG A 126 2.96 -22.01 -6.60
CA ARG A 126 2.49 -21.47 -5.33
C ARG A 126 2.88 -19.99 -5.17
N VAL A 127 1.90 -19.17 -4.86
CA VAL A 127 2.07 -17.71 -4.68
C VAL A 127 1.50 -17.28 -3.34
N LEU A 128 2.26 -16.48 -2.58
CA LEU A 128 1.81 -15.83 -1.35
C LEU A 128 1.64 -14.33 -1.56
N ASP A 129 0.47 -13.79 -1.22
CA ASP A 129 0.16 -12.35 -1.21
C ASP A 129 0.12 -11.83 0.24
N MET A 130 1.11 -11.03 0.63
CA MET A 130 1.30 -10.52 1.98
C MET A 130 0.63 -9.16 2.17
N GLY A 131 -0.34 -9.07 3.07
CA GLY A 131 -1.11 -7.85 3.27
C GLY A 131 -2.00 -7.55 2.06
N CYS A 132 -2.79 -8.54 1.67
CA CYS A 132 -3.55 -8.59 0.42
C CYS A 132 -4.70 -7.55 0.30
N GLY A 133 -4.98 -6.76 1.34
CA GLY A 133 -6.07 -5.80 1.36
C GLY A 133 -7.40 -6.43 0.99
N TRP A 134 -8.12 -5.87 0.03
CA TRP A 134 -9.38 -6.40 -0.48
C TRP A 134 -9.21 -7.58 -1.46
N GLY A 135 -7.99 -8.12 -1.59
CA GLY A 135 -7.69 -9.28 -2.43
C GLY A 135 -7.60 -8.97 -3.93
N SER A 136 -7.38 -7.71 -4.29
CA SER A 136 -7.30 -7.27 -5.68
C SER A 136 -6.39 -8.13 -6.54
N PHE A 137 -5.12 -8.31 -6.11
CA PHE A 137 -4.15 -9.15 -6.80
C PHE A 137 -4.55 -10.63 -6.71
N SER A 138 -4.82 -11.13 -5.51
CA SER A 138 -5.09 -12.54 -5.26
C SER A 138 -6.29 -13.07 -6.05
N LEU A 139 -7.43 -12.34 -6.03
CA LEU A 139 -8.63 -12.73 -6.79
C LEU A 139 -8.41 -12.68 -8.30
N TYR A 140 -7.72 -11.63 -8.78
CA TYR A 140 -7.39 -11.48 -10.21
C TYR A 140 -6.49 -12.60 -10.69
N ALA A 141 -5.39 -12.84 -9.98
CA ALA A 141 -4.39 -13.82 -10.36
C ALA A 141 -4.92 -15.26 -10.24
N ALA A 142 -5.63 -15.58 -9.16
CA ALA A 142 -6.21 -16.92 -8.98
C ALA A 142 -7.25 -17.26 -10.04
N LYS A 143 -8.06 -16.30 -10.47
CA LYS A 143 -9.01 -16.49 -11.58
C LYS A 143 -8.30 -16.70 -12.92
N LYS A 144 -7.21 -15.96 -13.16
CA LYS A 144 -6.45 -16.02 -14.43
C LYS A 144 -5.61 -17.29 -14.55
N TYR A 145 -5.11 -17.82 -13.42
CA TYR A 145 -4.22 -18.99 -13.36
C TYR A 145 -4.78 -20.07 -12.41
N PRO A 146 -5.83 -20.82 -12.84
CA PRO A 146 -6.49 -21.81 -11.99
C PRO A 146 -5.59 -22.99 -11.59
N GLN A 147 -4.47 -23.20 -12.29
CA GLN A 147 -3.48 -24.25 -12.00
C GLN A 147 -2.48 -23.86 -10.90
N ILE A 148 -2.44 -22.58 -10.51
CA ILE A 148 -1.53 -22.06 -9.46
C ILE A 148 -2.31 -21.94 -8.15
N GLN A 149 -1.71 -22.35 -7.03
CA GLN A 149 -2.26 -22.18 -5.70
C GLN A 149 -1.88 -20.82 -5.14
N PHE A 150 -2.87 -20.05 -4.71
CA PHE A 150 -2.68 -18.74 -4.09
C PHE A 150 -3.03 -18.82 -2.61
N VAL A 151 -2.14 -18.27 -1.78
CA VAL A 151 -2.41 -18.00 -0.37
C VAL A 151 -2.32 -16.50 -0.18
N CYS A 152 -3.26 -15.90 0.53
CA CYS A 152 -3.19 -14.49 0.86
C CYS A 152 -3.52 -14.25 2.32
N PHE A 153 -2.93 -13.23 2.93
CA PHE A 153 -3.28 -12.88 4.29
C PHE A 153 -3.47 -11.38 4.52
N SER A 154 -4.33 -11.08 5.47
CA SER A 154 -4.56 -9.77 6.06
C SER A 154 -4.83 -9.93 7.55
N ASN A 155 -4.52 -8.91 8.36
CA ASN A 155 -4.91 -8.84 9.76
C ASN A 155 -6.38 -8.41 9.95
N SER A 156 -7.08 -7.98 8.88
CA SER A 156 -8.48 -7.58 8.88
C SER A 156 -9.43 -8.75 8.65
N SER A 157 -10.31 -9.03 9.63
CA SER A 157 -11.38 -10.03 9.48
C SER A 157 -12.36 -9.67 8.38
N THR A 158 -12.65 -8.37 8.22
CA THR A 158 -13.58 -7.84 7.21
C THR A 158 -13.04 -8.08 5.81
N GLN A 159 -11.77 -7.80 5.57
CA GLN A 159 -11.12 -8.06 4.28
C GLN A 159 -11.09 -9.56 3.95
N ILE A 160 -10.72 -10.41 4.91
CA ILE A 160 -10.72 -11.86 4.70
C ILE A 160 -12.12 -12.41 4.40
N ALA A 161 -13.16 -11.93 5.10
CA ALA A 161 -14.54 -12.31 4.81
C ALA A 161 -14.98 -11.88 3.40
N PHE A 162 -14.62 -10.65 2.99
CA PHE A 162 -14.89 -10.14 1.66
C PHE A 162 -14.22 -11.01 0.58
N ILE A 163 -12.91 -11.32 0.73
CA ILE A 163 -12.18 -12.15 -0.24
C ILE A 163 -12.81 -13.54 -0.37
N LYS A 164 -13.20 -14.17 0.75
CA LYS A 164 -13.87 -15.49 0.74
C LYS A 164 -15.20 -15.43 -0.01
N SER A 165 -16.01 -14.39 0.23
CA SER A 165 -17.27 -14.19 -0.46
C SER A 165 -17.07 -13.99 -1.97
N GLN A 166 -16.11 -13.14 -2.36
CA GLN A 166 -15.81 -12.89 -3.76
C GLN A 166 -15.22 -14.12 -4.47
N ALA A 167 -14.35 -14.89 -3.81
CA ALA A 167 -13.83 -16.13 -4.36
C ALA A 167 -14.94 -17.15 -4.65
N LEU A 168 -15.91 -17.29 -3.72
CA LEU A 168 -17.08 -18.15 -3.91
C LEU A 168 -17.94 -17.67 -5.08
N GLU A 169 -18.27 -16.38 -5.14
CA GLU A 169 -19.09 -15.80 -6.22
C GLU A 169 -18.44 -15.97 -7.60
N LEU A 170 -17.11 -15.83 -7.67
CA LEU A 170 -16.34 -15.95 -8.91
C LEU A 170 -15.96 -17.40 -9.27
N GLY A 171 -16.31 -18.39 -8.45
CA GLY A 171 -15.95 -19.79 -8.64
C GLY A 171 -14.45 -20.08 -8.50
N ILE A 172 -13.72 -19.28 -7.72
CA ILE A 172 -12.28 -19.44 -7.50
C ILE A 172 -12.05 -20.46 -6.39
N THR A 173 -11.39 -21.58 -6.71
CA THR A 173 -11.13 -22.69 -5.79
C THR A 173 -9.67 -22.83 -5.37
N ASN A 174 -8.77 -22.12 -6.02
CA ASN A 174 -7.32 -22.17 -5.84
C ASN A 174 -6.77 -20.98 -5.01
N LEU A 175 -7.63 -20.32 -4.20
CA LEU A 175 -7.26 -19.20 -3.32
C LEU A 175 -7.60 -19.53 -1.87
N LYS A 176 -6.61 -19.40 -0.97
CA LYS A 176 -6.75 -19.60 0.49
C LYS A 176 -6.52 -18.28 1.24
N PRO A 177 -7.57 -17.56 1.65
CA PRO A 177 -7.45 -16.37 2.49
C PRO A 177 -7.27 -16.73 3.96
N VAL A 178 -6.24 -16.16 4.61
CA VAL A 178 -5.84 -16.40 6.00
C VAL A 178 -5.87 -15.09 6.80
N LYS A 179 -6.48 -15.09 7.98
CA LYS A 179 -6.32 -13.98 8.92
C LYS A 179 -5.02 -14.13 9.69
N LEU A 180 -4.06 -13.21 9.46
CA LEU A 180 -2.74 -13.29 10.06
C LEU A 180 -2.15 -11.88 10.27
N ASP A 181 -1.54 -11.65 11.43
CA ASP A 181 -0.68 -10.49 11.67
C ASP A 181 0.73 -10.80 11.14
N ILE A 182 1.33 -9.84 10.42
CA ILE A 182 2.66 -9.98 9.83
C ILE A 182 3.76 -10.30 10.88
N ASN A 183 3.56 -9.86 12.12
CA ASN A 183 4.46 -10.19 13.23
C ASN A 183 4.53 -11.70 13.53
N ASN A 184 3.53 -12.46 13.12
CA ASN A 184 3.44 -13.91 13.31
C ASN A 184 3.72 -14.71 12.02
N LEU A 185 4.23 -14.04 10.96
CA LEU A 185 4.44 -14.66 9.65
C LEU A 185 5.39 -15.87 9.73
N SER A 186 4.86 -17.07 9.43
CA SER A 186 5.57 -18.35 9.35
C SER A 186 4.77 -19.34 8.51
N MET A 187 5.38 -20.46 8.09
CA MET A 187 4.69 -21.55 7.41
C MET A 187 3.53 -22.12 8.26
N ASP A 188 3.79 -22.36 9.55
CA ASP A 188 2.80 -22.89 10.48
C ASP A 188 1.61 -21.95 10.66
N ALA A 189 1.87 -20.64 10.79
CA ALA A 189 0.82 -19.64 10.93
C ALA A 189 -0.03 -19.50 9.65
N LEU A 190 0.55 -19.72 8.48
CA LEU A 190 -0.13 -19.81 7.20
C LEU A 190 -0.86 -21.16 7.02
N GLN A 191 -0.57 -22.15 7.88
CA GLN A 191 -1.03 -23.53 7.76
C GLN A 191 -0.61 -24.16 6.41
N GLU A 192 0.67 -23.98 6.07
CA GLU A 192 1.29 -24.45 4.83
C GLU A 192 2.52 -25.33 5.15
N SER A 193 2.75 -26.35 4.31
CA SER A 193 3.88 -27.26 4.44
C SER A 193 4.90 -27.13 3.30
N GLU A 194 4.47 -26.57 2.18
CA GLU A 194 5.31 -26.40 1.00
C GLU A 194 5.66 -24.93 0.77
N PRO A 195 6.91 -24.61 0.38
CA PRO A 195 7.35 -23.23 0.14
C PRO A 195 6.68 -22.64 -1.09
N PHE A 196 6.81 -21.32 -1.24
CA PHE A 196 6.24 -20.52 -2.31
C PHE A 196 7.28 -20.22 -3.40
N ASP A 197 6.84 -20.24 -4.66
CA ASP A 197 7.66 -19.82 -5.79
C ASP A 197 7.69 -18.31 -5.95
N ARG A 198 6.60 -17.65 -5.54
CA ARG A 198 6.49 -16.17 -5.55
C ARG A 198 5.89 -15.67 -4.25
N VAL A 199 6.45 -14.57 -3.75
CA VAL A 199 5.89 -13.82 -2.62
C VAL A 199 5.65 -12.39 -3.09
N VAL A 200 4.45 -11.87 -2.85
CA VAL A 200 4.02 -10.54 -3.28
C VAL A 200 3.67 -9.69 -2.07
N ALA A 201 4.00 -8.41 -2.10
CA ALA A 201 3.49 -7.42 -1.17
C ALA A 201 3.23 -6.11 -1.92
N ILE A 202 1.98 -5.64 -1.91
CA ILE A 202 1.57 -4.45 -2.65
C ILE A 202 1.12 -3.38 -1.67
N GLU A 203 1.93 -2.33 -1.49
CA GLU A 203 1.68 -1.20 -0.57
C GLU A 203 1.24 -1.66 0.83
N SER A 204 1.97 -2.63 1.38
CA SER A 204 1.74 -3.16 2.72
C SER A 204 3.00 -3.09 3.60
N LEU A 205 4.19 -3.09 3.00
CA LEU A 205 5.45 -3.06 3.74
C LEU A 205 5.79 -1.69 4.33
N GLU A 206 5.11 -0.63 3.93
CA GLU A 206 5.21 0.71 4.52
C GLU A 206 4.72 0.77 5.97
N HIS A 207 3.91 -0.20 6.37
CA HIS A 207 3.50 -0.41 7.76
C HIS A 207 4.51 -1.25 8.57
N SER A 208 5.56 -1.74 7.91
CA SER A 208 6.64 -2.50 8.54
C SER A 208 7.84 -1.62 8.85
N LYS A 209 8.58 -1.97 9.90
CA LYS A 209 9.79 -1.24 10.32
C LYS A 209 11.02 -2.14 10.23
N ASN A 210 10.98 -3.34 10.78
CA ASN A 210 12.13 -4.25 10.74
C ASN A 210 12.18 -5.04 9.43
N TYR A 211 12.75 -4.40 8.38
CA TYR A 211 12.89 -5.04 7.07
C TYR A 211 13.87 -6.21 7.06
N GLU A 212 14.87 -6.22 7.94
CA GLU A 212 15.81 -7.34 8.04
C GLU A 212 15.09 -8.63 8.49
N GLU A 213 14.24 -8.51 9.50
CA GLU A 213 13.45 -9.63 10.03
C GLU A 213 12.40 -10.12 9.03
N ILE A 214 11.68 -9.19 8.37
CA ILE A 214 10.67 -9.59 7.38
C ILE A 214 11.32 -10.30 6.19
N PHE A 215 12.48 -9.82 5.70
CA PHE A 215 13.20 -10.46 4.61
C PHE A 215 13.75 -11.83 5.00
N GLN A 216 14.17 -11.99 6.26
CA GLN A 216 14.57 -13.31 6.78
C GLN A 216 13.38 -14.29 6.77
N ARG A 217 12.20 -13.86 7.26
CA ARG A 217 11.00 -14.70 7.23
C ARG A 217 10.56 -15.03 5.82
N VAL A 218 10.52 -14.04 4.94
CA VAL A 218 10.17 -14.25 3.52
C VAL A 218 11.11 -15.25 2.85
N THR A 219 12.43 -15.17 3.12
CA THR A 219 13.38 -16.12 2.57
C THR A 219 13.11 -17.56 3.02
N ARG A 220 12.63 -17.76 4.26
CA ARG A 220 12.25 -19.10 4.76
C ARG A 220 10.96 -19.64 4.15
N LEU A 221 10.12 -18.76 3.59
CA LEU A 221 8.87 -19.14 2.91
C LEU A 221 9.09 -19.46 1.43
N LEU A 222 10.22 -19.05 0.84
CA LEU A 222 10.51 -19.21 -0.58
C LEU A 222 11.18 -20.55 -0.90
N THR A 223 10.89 -21.05 -2.11
CA THR A 223 11.72 -22.07 -2.75
C THR A 223 13.11 -21.49 -3.04
N PRO A 224 14.15 -22.34 -3.23
CA PRO A 224 15.51 -21.87 -3.57
C PRO A 224 15.58 -21.00 -4.83
N SER A 225 14.70 -21.20 -5.79
CA SER A 225 14.55 -20.40 -7.02
C SER A 225 13.44 -19.34 -6.94
N GLY A 226 12.81 -19.21 -5.78
CA GLY A 226 11.70 -18.31 -5.56
C GLY A 226 12.08 -16.84 -5.67
N MET A 227 11.08 -15.99 -5.93
CA MET A 227 11.25 -14.55 -6.05
C MET A 227 10.19 -13.80 -5.24
N CYS A 228 10.55 -12.59 -4.80
CA CYS A 228 9.63 -11.66 -4.20
C CYS A 228 9.38 -10.48 -5.13
N PHE A 229 8.14 -10.03 -5.20
CA PHE A 229 7.76 -8.78 -5.85
C PHE A 229 7.12 -7.85 -4.83
N PHE A 230 7.71 -6.67 -4.65
CA PHE A 230 7.21 -5.67 -3.72
C PHE A 230 6.90 -4.38 -4.45
N GLN A 231 5.68 -3.87 -4.28
CA GLN A 231 5.34 -2.50 -4.63
C GLN A 231 5.27 -1.68 -3.36
N LEU A 232 5.92 -0.51 -3.38
CA LEU A 232 5.91 0.43 -2.26
C LEU A 232 5.74 1.86 -2.77
N LEU A 233 4.99 2.66 -2.01
CA LEU A 233 5.11 4.11 -2.12
C LEU A 233 6.46 4.53 -1.52
N CYS A 234 7.12 5.52 -2.12
CA CYS A 234 8.44 5.93 -1.68
C CYS A 234 8.71 7.42 -1.95
N HIS A 235 9.65 7.97 -1.22
CA HIS A 235 10.28 9.24 -1.58
C HIS A 235 11.50 8.99 -2.48
N ARG A 236 11.79 9.90 -3.39
CA ARG A 236 12.92 9.77 -4.33
C ARG A 236 14.26 9.48 -3.64
N GLU A 237 14.53 10.16 -2.53
CA GLU A 237 15.86 10.12 -1.90
C GLU A 237 15.86 9.82 -0.40
N TYR A 238 14.77 10.09 0.33
CA TYR A 238 14.79 10.12 1.80
C TYR A 238 13.85 9.08 2.40
N SER A 239 14.37 8.27 3.33
CA SER A 239 13.53 7.46 4.20
C SER A 239 13.22 8.21 5.49
N TYR A 240 11.98 8.16 5.92
CA TYR A 240 11.56 8.77 7.19
C TYR A 240 10.30 8.08 7.76
N PRO A 241 10.15 8.06 9.09
CA PRO A 241 8.93 7.57 9.71
C PRO A 241 7.82 8.61 9.55
N MET A 242 6.58 8.15 9.42
CA MET A 242 5.43 9.03 9.59
C MET A 242 5.37 9.47 11.06
N GLN A 243 5.13 10.75 11.28
CA GLN A 243 4.99 11.28 12.63
C GLN A 243 3.62 10.93 13.18
N ASP A 244 3.57 10.18 14.27
CA ASP A 244 2.31 9.69 14.86
C ASP A 244 1.44 10.83 15.42
N ASP A 245 2.02 11.97 15.79
CA ASP A 245 1.33 13.19 16.21
C ASP A 245 0.85 14.06 15.04
N SER A 246 1.21 13.72 13.82
CA SER A 246 0.70 14.40 12.63
C SER A 246 -0.75 14.03 12.33
N TRP A 247 -1.48 14.90 11.62
CA TRP A 247 -2.86 14.60 11.21
C TRP A 247 -2.94 13.33 10.35
N MET A 248 -2.01 13.14 9.42
CA MET A 248 -1.94 11.94 8.58
C MET A 248 -1.62 10.69 9.42
N GLY A 249 -0.62 10.78 10.32
CA GLY A 249 -0.27 9.69 11.23
C GLY A 249 -1.46 9.25 12.06
N ARG A 250 -2.10 10.18 12.76
CA ARG A 250 -3.26 9.87 13.62
C ARG A 250 -4.47 9.28 12.89
N ASN A 251 -4.72 9.69 11.63
CA ASN A 251 -5.96 9.32 10.93
C ASN A 251 -5.78 8.22 9.90
N PHE A 252 -4.57 8.03 9.32
CA PHE A 252 -4.41 7.13 8.16
C PHE A 252 -3.12 6.32 8.15
N PHE A 253 -2.05 6.75 8.82
CA PHE A 253 -0.75 6.14 8.60
C PHE A 253 0.08 6.00 9.89
N THR A 254 -0.58 5.59 10.99
CA THR A 254 0.07 5.35 12.30
C THR A 254 1.19 4.31 12.16
N GLY A 255 2.35 4.64 12.70
CA GLY A 255 3.52 3.76 12.66
C GLY A 255 4.10 3.53 11.27
N GLY A 256 3.62 4.22 10.23
CA GLY A 256 4.07 4.04 8.86
C GLY A 256 5.47 4.59 8.58
N VAL A 257 6.05 4.13 7.49
CA VAL A 257 7.35 4.56 6.97
C VAL A 257 7.20 4.97 5.51
N ILE A 258 7.83 6.06 5.13
CA ILE A 258 8.06 6.40 3.74
C ILE A 258 9.50 6.00 3.42
N PRO A 259 9.74 4.88 2.72
CA PRO A 259 11.08 4.47 2.33
C PRO A 259 11.59 5.36 1.18
N SER A 260 12.90 5.47 1.05
CA SER A 260 13.49 5.97 -0.18
C SER A 260 13.50 4.88 -1.26
N THR A 261 13.67 5.28 -2.52
CA THR A 261 13.86 4.32 -3.61
C THR A 261 15.09 3.41 -3.42
N LYS A 262 16.02 3.78 -2.53
CA LYS A 262 17.29 3.10 -2.30
C LYS A 262 17.36 2.31 -1.00
N LEU A 263 16.40 2.49 -0.09
CA LEU A 263 16.43 1.90 1.26
C LEU A 263 16.69 0.39 1.24
N PHE A 264 16.03 -0.33 0.35
CA PHE A 264 16.07 -1.80 0.34
C PHE A 264 17.41 -2.38 -0.13
N TYR A 265 18.25 -1.60 -0.77
CA TYR A 265 19.65 -1.99 -1.07
C TYR A 265 20.54 -2.07 0.18
N LEU A 266 20.07 -1.55 1.32
CA LEU A 266 20.76 -1.65 2.60
C LEU A 266 20.42 -2.95 3.37
N PHE A 267 19.40 -3.71 2.93
CA PHE A 267 18.91 -4.94 3.58
C PHE A 267 19.21 -6.18 2.71
N THR A 268 20.49 -6.47 2.48
CA THR A 268 20.91 -7.51 1.53
C THR A 268 21.36 -8.81 2.18
N LYS A 269 21.11 -9.01 3.48
CA LYS A 269 21.54 -10.22 4.19
C LYS A 269 20.81 -11.48 3.72
N ASN A 270 19.50 -11.37 3.52
CA ASN A 270 18.62 -12.47 3.19
C ASN A 270 18.11 -12.42 1.75
N LEU A 271 17.72 -11.24 1.28
CA LEU A 271 17.22 -10.98 -0.07
C LEU A 271 18.11 -9.96 -0.78
N VAL A 272 18.24 -10.08 -2.09
CA VAL A 272 18.95 -9.10 -2.93
C VAL A 272 18.02 -8.57 -4.01
N VAL A 273 18.13 -7.28 -4.32
CA VAL A 273 17.37 -6.64 -5.41
C VAL A 273 17.94 -7.12 -6.74
N GLU A 274 17.12 -7.80 -7.52
CA GLU A 274 17.44 -8.27 -8.87
C GLU A 274 17.09 -7.21 -9.91
N LYS A 275 15.89 -6.62 -9.77
CA LYS A 275 15.40 -5.55 -10.65
C LYS A 275 14.61 -4.52 -9.84
N GLN A 276 14.67 -3.29 -10.29
CA GLN A 276 13.87 -2.19 -9.76
C GLN A 276 13.24 -1.40 -10.89
N TRP A 277 11.97 -1.04 -10.73
CA TRP A 277 11.26 -0.09 -11.58
C TRP A 277 10.76 1.06 -10.72
N VAL A 278 11.01 2.28 -11.15
CA VAL A 278 10.55 3.49 -10.47
C VAL A 278 9.45 4.12 -11.31
N ILE A 279 8.26 4.14 -10.75
CA ILE A 279 7.05 4.63 -11.38
C ILE A 279 6.79 6.06 -10.89
N LYS A 280 6.59 6.99 -11.81
CA LYS A 280 6.32 8.40 -11.46
C LYS A 280 5.09 8.51 -10.57
N GLY A 281 5.14 9.34 -9.56
CA GLY A 281 4.02 9.61 -8.66
C GLY A 281 2.76 10.12 -9.37
N THR A 282 2.89 10.68 -10.59
CA THR A 282 1.72 11.09 -11.39
C THR A 282 0.73 9.96 -11.64
N HIS A 283 1.17 8.70 -11.72
CA HIS A 283 0.30 7.54 -11.84
C HIS A 283 -0.56 7.37 -10.58
N TYR A 284 0.03 7.52 -9.40
CA TYR A 284 -0.73 7.47 -8.15
C TYR A 284 -1.67 8.67 -8.01
N LYS A 285 -1.19 9.87 -8.41
CA LYS A 285 -2.07 11.06 -8.46
C LYS A 285 -3.33 10.78 -9.28
N TYR A 286 -3.21 10.20 -10.48
CA TYR A 286 -4.37 9.88 -11.32
C TYR A 286 -5.30 8.86 -10.66
N THR A 287 -4.75 7.87 -9.97
CA THR A 287 -5.53 6.88 -9.22
C THR A 287 -6.34 7.56 -8.10
N LEU A 288 -5.70 8.40 -7.29
CA LEU A 288 -6.32 9.14 -6.19
C LEU A 288 -7.39 10.14 -6.69
N ASP A 289 -7.10 10.82 -7.79
CA ASP A 289 -8.05 11.73 -8.42
C ASP A 289 -9.29 10.98 -8.94
N ALA A 290 -9.09 9.79 -9.54
CA ALA A 290 -10.19 8.95 -10.01
C ALA A 290 -11.05 8.41 -8.86
N TRP A 291 -10.44 8.01 -7.74
CA TRP A 291 -11.20 7.64 -6.53
C TRP A 291 -11.98 8.82 -5.98
N LEU A 292 -11.37 9.99 -5.87
CA LEU A 292 -12.03 11.20 -5.37
C LEU A 292 -13.21 11.63 -6.26
N GLU A 293 -13.05 11.59 -7.58
CA GLU A 293 -14.13 11.86 -8.52
C GLU A 293 -15.32 10.91 -8.35
N ARG A 294 -15.02 9.60 -8.16
CA ARG A 294 -16.05 8.60 -7.86
C ARG A 294 -16.71 8.85 -6.51
N MET A 295 -15.95 9.19 -5.47
CA MET A 295 -16.50 9.54 -4.15
C MET A 295 -17.54 10.68 -4.26
N TYR A 296 -17.28 11.70 -5.05
CA TYR A 296 -18.26 12.78 -5.27
C TYR A 296 -19.53 12.29 -5.96
N LYS A 297 -19.39 11.45 -6.98
CA LYS A 297 -20.55 10.90 -7.72
C LYS A 297 -21.47 10.05 -6.82
N VAL A 298 -20.89 9.37 -5.84
CA VAL A 298 -21.62 8.47 -4.93
C VAL A 298 -21.72 9.01 -3.49
N LYS A 299 -21.51 10.30 -3.26
CA LYS A 299 -21.44 10.92 -1.93
C LYS A 299 -22.61 10.49 -1.02
N SER A 300 -23.85 10.54 -1.51
CA SER A 300 -25.03 10.17 -0.73
C SER A 300 -24.99 8.69 -0.28
N GLN A 301 -24.47 7.79 -1.13
CA GLN A 301 -24.31 6.38 -0.80
C GLN A 301 -23.22 6.19 0.28
N LEU A 302 -22.10 6.91 0.17
CA LEU A 302 -21.03 6.87 1.17
C LEU A 302 -21.50 7.39 2.52
N MET A 303 -22.23 8.51 2.52
CA MET A 303 -22.81 9.08 3.74
C MET A 303 -23.77 8.10 4.42
N LYS A 304 -24.61 7.42 3.62
CA LYS A 304 -25.50 6.38 4.14
C LYS A 304 -24.71 5.21 4.74
N ALA A 305 -23.69 4.71 4.05
CA ALA A 305 -22.87 3.59 4.55
C ALA A 305 -22.20 3.94 5.89
N LEU A 306 -21.67 5.15 6.04
CA LEU A 306 -21.12 5.64 7.31
C LEU A 306 -22.18 5.73 8.42
N THR A 307 -23.38 6.23 8.10
CA THR A 307 -24.47 6.34 9.07
C THR A 307 -24.97 4.97 9.52
N ASP A 308 -25.14 4.05 8.58
CA ASP A 308 -25.60 2.68 8.84
C ASP A 308 -24.60 1.91 9.73
N ASP A 309 -23.30 2.23 9.63
CA ASP A 309 -22.21 1.69 10.46
C ASP A 309 -22.07 2.40 11.83
N GLY A 310 -22.93 3.36 12.12
CA GLY A 310 -22.96 4.07 13.42
C GLY A 310 -21.98 5.24 13.53
N CYS A 311 -21.43 5.75 12.43
CA CYS A 311 -20.59 6.94 12.43
C CYS A 311 -21.37 8.16 12.96
N LYS A 312 -20.86 8.80 14.01
CA LYS A 312 -21.53 9.93 14.66
C LYS A 312 -21.50 11.24 13.85
N ASP A 313 -20.50 11.40 12.99
CA ASP A 313 -20.30 12.58 12.15
C ASP A 313 -19.88 12.16 10.73
N PRO A 314 -20.83 11.66 9.92
CA PRO A 314 -20.54 11.19 8.56
C PRO A 314 -20.02 12.32 7.64
N ILE A 315 -20.40 13.57 7.88
CA ILE A 315 -19.93 14.72 7.11
C ILE A 315 -18.44 14.92 7.35
N TYR A 316 -18.03 14.95 8.59
CA TYR A 316 -16.61 15.06 8.94
C TYR A 316 -15.81 13.87 8.43
N GLU A 317 -16.33 12.64 8.56
CA GLU A 317 -15.65 11.45 8.07
C GLU A 317 -15.45 11.50 6.54
N PHE A 318 -16.47 11.92 5.78
CA PHE A 318 -16.34 12.13 4.34
C PHE A 318 -15.27 13.20 4.00
N GLU A 319 -15.27 14.36 4.70
CA GLU A 319 -14.29 15.42 4.45
C GLU A 319 -12.87 14.98 4.88
N LYS A 320 -12.73 14.13 5.89
CA LYS A 320 -11.46 13.49 6.27
C LYS A 320 -10.91 12.65 5.11
N TRP A 321 -11.73 11.80 4.50
CA TRP A 321 -11.35 11.02 3.32
C TRP A 321 -11.07 11.89 2.10
N ARG A 322 -11.86 12.94 1.88
CA ARG A 322 -11.60 13.92 0.83
C ARG A 322 -10.24 14.58 0.99
N MET A 323 -9.90 15.02 2.21
CA MET A 323 -8.59 15.60 2.53
C MET A 323 -7.45 14.61 2.27
N PHE A 324 -7.62 13.37 2.70
CA PHE A 324 -6.66 12.31 2.47
C PHE A 324 -6.34 12.16 0.96
N HIS A 325 -7.36 12.02 0.12
CA HIS A 325 -7.16 11.88 -1.33
C HIS A 325 -6.51 13.12 -1.96
N LEU A 326 -6.96 14.32 -1.59
CA LEU A 326 -6.37 15.57 -2.09
C LEU A 326 -4.91 15.71 -1.69
N MET A 327 -4.59 15.43 -0.44
CA MET A 327 -3.25 15.53 0.11
C MET A 327 -2.29 14.53 -0.56
N CYS A 328 -2.68 13.27 -0.65
CA CYS A 328 -1.89 12.25 -1.33
C CYS A 328 -1.74 12.55 -2.83
N ALA A 329 -2.82 12.98 -3.51
CA ALA A 329 -2.75 13.31 -4.94
C ALA A 329 -1.77 14.48 -5.21
N GLU A 330 -1.78 15.52 -4.35
CA GLU A 330 -0.85 16.64 -4.52
C GLU A 330 0.60 16.26 -4.13
N SER A 331 0.79 15.37 -3.14
CA SER A 331 2.11 14.82 -2.79
C SER A 331 2.70 14.06 -3.97
N PHE A 332 1.99 13.07 -4.49
CA PHE A 332 2.45 12.29 -5.65
C PHE A 332 2.51 13.09 -6.95
N GLY A 333 1.77 14.19 -7.06
CA GLY A 333 1.84 15.12 -8.20
C GLY A 333 3.01 16.11 -8.14
N LEU A 334 3.66 16.27 -6.98
CA LEU A 334 4.69 17.29 -6.77
C LEU A 334 5.88 17.05 -7.72
N ASN A 335 6.47 18.14 -8.22
CA ASN A 335 7.60 18.09 -9.15
C ASN A 335 7.35 17.15 -10.34
N ARG A 336 6.12 17.13 -10.88
CA ARG A 336 5.69 16.26 -11.98
C ARG A 336 5.81 14.76 -11.63
N GLY A 337 5.57 14.41 -10.36
CA GLY A 337 5.64 13.05 -9.84
C GLY A 337 7.05 12.55 -9.61
N GLN A 338 8.02 13.43 -9.41
CA GLN A 338 9.41 13.07 -9.19
C GLN A 338 9.88 13.25 -7.73
N GLU A 339 8.97 13.58 -6.83
CA GLU A 339 9.27 13.73 -5.41
C GLU A 339 8.83 12.51 -4.61
N TRP A 340 7.54 12.22 -4.61
CA TRP A 340 6.96 10.97 -4.11
C TRP A 340 6.57 10.10 -5.28
N MET A 341 6.95 8.84 -5.21
CA MET A 341 6.90 7.88 -6.32
C MET A 341 6.36 6.54 -5.83
N VAL A 342 6.25 5.61 -6.75
CA VAL A 342 6.07 4.19 -6.45
C VAL A 342 7.29 3.43 -6.97
N THR A 343 7.77 2.46 -6.21
CA THR A 343 8.83 1.56 -6.66
C THR A 343 8.35 0.13 -6.67
N TYR A 344 8.74 -0.61 -7.71
CA TYR A 344 8.62 -2.06 -7.78
C TYR A 344 10.00 -2.66 -7.61
N LEU A 345 10.07 -3.67 -6.77
CA LEU A 345 11.29 -4.41 -6.50
C LEU A 345 11.05 -5.90 -6.80
N LEU A 346 11.86 -6.47 -7.65
CA LEU A 346 11.99 -7.92 -7.77
C LEU A 346 13.23 -8.33 -6.98
N MET A 347 13.04 -9.22 -6.00
CA MET A 347 14.12 -9.65 -5.12
C MET A 347 14.22 -11.17 -5.12
N LYS A 348 15.43 -11.68 -4.87
CA LYS A 348 15.73 -13.11 -4.78
C LYS A 348 16.46 -13.43 -3.47
N PRO A 349 16.34 -14.67 -2.97
CA PRO A 349 17.18 -15.12 -1.89
C PRO A 349 18.66 -14.92 -2.23
N ARG A 350 19.42 -14.42 -1.26
CA ARG A 350 20.87 -14.31 -1.42
C ARG A 350 21.46 -15.71 -1.46
N ARG A 351 22.12 -16.07 -2.56
CA ARG A 351 22.87 -17.33 -2.65
C ARG A 351 24.08 -17.26 -1.72
N ALA A 352 24.37 -18.36 -1.04
CA ALA A 352 25.66 -18.49 -0.38
C ALA A 352 26.78 -18.35 -1.43
N PRO A 353 27.92 -17.75 -1.11
CA PRO A 353 29.09 -17.81 -2.00
C PRO A 353 29.39 -19.28 -2.28
N GLU A 354 29.57 -19.62 -3.55
CA GLU A 354 30.03 -20.95 -3.99
C GLU A 354 31.41 -21.26 -3.44
#